data_89181596850b7bb1f7d07c626409dc9a
#
_entry.id   89181596850b7bb1f7d07c626409dc9a
#
_cell.length_a   1.000
_cell.length_b   1.000
_cell.length_c   1.000
_cell.angle_alpha   90.00
_cell.angle_beta   90.00
_cell.angle_gamma   90.00
#
_symmetry.space_group_name_H-M   'P 1'
#
loop_
_entity.id
_entity.type
_entity.pdbx_description
1 polymer ?
#
loop_
_entity_poly.entity_id
_entity_poly.type
_entity_poly.pdbx_seq_one_letter_code
_entity_poly.pdbx_strand_id
1 'polypeptide(L)'
;MAQIVTATGVEQGKLNDAVLRRWLRAGITRDFRDTQFPAVRLRASTDRRQASVYLVMNEAGKTVWQKQGVWPVMCLKTFLAELPSLLAKRSMGQAVISNEFATVAQLLAWFVTHVECNRTLSNSWRSNCKSLVSKHLSGCFAELPLNELNFIAVDSYLIKPMLAQGYSANYIKAAVKVLKRALSVAADLRVLDSNSLAGYRVQMSLKMPPLVGTQLSESDVGPLFSALRNAARPVAMLFVLMLMFGTRIGETRLARWDHFAGDYWFIPAENAKNRQEHRLPMTPTAKKLITHYAHWQYTHVGKRAFLFPGEVGPVSIRTAQYWSETIRFKAFTSHALRKLCRTIIADMGVDTMVGERILNHTLPLLLRTYVNSTLDKGMLMALDAYHAHLITLGFDDVAPEIMRQSTTEPSEPDEPMLVGWL
;
A
#
# COMPACT_ATOMS: atom_id res chain seq x y z
N MET A 1 44.60 -33.90 21.52
CA MET A 1 45.00 -33.46 20.19
C MET A 1 45.12 -31.94 20.19
N ALA A 2 46.31 -31.45 19.83
CA ALA A 2 46.60 -30.03 19.81
C ALA A 2 45.71 -29.33 18.78
N GLN A 3 45.09 -28.21 19.18
CA GLN A 3 44.36 -27.34 18.29
C GLN A 3 45.33 -26.57 17.42
N ILE A 4 45.25 -26.69 16.12
CA ILE A 4 46.13 -26.00 15.18
C ILE A 4 45.46 -24.66 14.84
N VAL A 5 46.04 -23.57 15.29
CA VAL A 5 45.68 -22.21 14.86
C VAL A 5 46.49 -21.91 13.61
N THR A 6 45.80 -21.66 12.51
CA THR A 6 46.46 -21.30 11.23
C THR A 6 46.88 -19.82 11.27
N ALA A 7 47.87 -19.44 10.43
CA ALA A 7 48.33 -18.05 10.26
C ALA A 7 47.19 -17.07 9.87
N THR A 8 46.03 -17.58 9.46
CA THR A 8 44.84 -16.82 9.09
C THR A 8 43.87 -16.54 10.24
N GLY A 9 44.22 -16.90 11.49
CA GLY A 9 43.35 -16.69 12.65
C GLY A 9 42.11 -17.56 12.72
N VAL A 10 42.07 -18.68 11.98
CA VAL A 10 40.98 -19.67 11.99
C VAL A 10 41.40 -20.91 12.76
N GLU A 11 40.64 -21.30 13.76
CA GLU A 11 40.86 -22.53 14.51
C GLU A 11 40.31 -23.74 13.73
N GLN A 12 40.97 -24.86 13.78
CA GLN A 12 40.59 -26.08 13.08
C GLN A 12 40.46 -27.25 14.04
N GLY A 13 39.45 -28.09 13.83
CA GLY A 13 39.24 -29.29 14.61
C GLY A 13 38.03 -30.06 14.17
N LYS A 14 37.87 -31.32 14.65
CA LYS A 14 36.67 -32.10 14.40
C LYS A 14 35.51 -31.53 15.22
N LEU A 15 34.44 -31.14 14.54
CA LEU A 15 33.27 -30.52 15.16
C LEU A 15 32.54 -31.47 16.08
N ASN A 16 32.35 -31.06 17.32
CA ASN A 16 31.40 -31.60 18.28
C ASN A 16 31.09 -30.55 19.34
N ASP A 17 30.04 -30.77 20.14
CA ASP A 17 29.60 -29.78 21.13
C ASP A 17 30.64 -29.45 22.18
N ALA A 18 31.46 -30.42 22.59
CA ALA A 18 32.53 -30.20 23.58
C ALA A 18 33.64 -29.31 23.02
N VAL A 19 34.04 -29.53 21.79
CA VAL A 19 35.06 -28.71 21.07
C VAL A 19 34.53 -27.29 20.88
N LEU A 20 33.28 -27.10 20.48
CA LEU A 20 32.68 -25.77 20.29
C LEU A 20 32.60 -24.98 21.60
N ARG A 21 32.18 -25.62 22.70
CA ARG A 21 32.14 -24.98 24.03
C ARG A 21 33.52 -24.53 24.45
N ARG A 22 34.56 -25.35 24.22
CA ARG A 22 35.94 -25.01 24.55
C ARG A 22 36.47 -23.86 23.71
N TRP A 23 36.26 -23.92 22.39
CA TRP A 23 36.62 -22.86 21.45
C TRP A 23 35.99 -21.50 21.81
N LEU A 24 34.66 -21.47 22.07
CA LEU A 24 33.98 -20.25 22.47
C LEU A 24 34.50 -19.68 23.78
N ARG A 25 34.83 -20.54 24.77
CA ARG A 25 35.41 -20.11 26.05
C ARG A 25 36.84 -19.61 25.91
N ALA A 26 37.64 -20.22 25.02
CA ALA A 26 39.04 -19.81 24.81
C ALA A 26 39.13 -18.40 24.19
N GLY A 27 38.18 -18.02 23.36
CA GLY A 27 38.08 -16.64 22.87
C GLY A 27 39.18 -16.19 21.89
N ILE A 28 40.06 -17.09 21.47
CA ILE A 28 41.29 -16.75 20.71
C ILE A 28 40.95 -16.40 19.25
N THR A 29 40.11 -17.18 18.61
CA THR A 29 39.75 -17.01 17.18
C THR A 29 38.26 -16.75 17.03
N ARG A 30 37.88 -15.97 16.02
CA ARG A 30 36.48 -15.70 15.72
C ARG A 30 35.84 -16.79 14.86
N ASP A 31 36.61 -17.41 13.98
CA ASP A 31 36.15 -18.42 13.04
C ASP A 31 36.74 -19.78 13.38
N PHE A 32 35.91 -20.84 13.18
CA PHE A 32 36.31 -22.24 13.36
C PHE A 32 35.99 -23.03 12.08
N ARG A 33 36.84 -23.95 11.68
CA ARG A 33 36.68 -24.81 10.48
C ARG A 33 36.69 -26.28 10.88
N ASP A 34 35.71 -27.03 10.35
CA ASP A 34 35.72 -28.49 10.53
C ASP A 34 36.81 -29.14 9.71
N THR A 35 37.52 -30.09 10.32
CA THR A 35 38.58 -30.86 9.64
C THR A 35 38.01 -32.02 8.81
N GLN A 36 36.85 -32.55 9.18
CA GLN A 36 36.20 -33.63 8.45
C GLN A 36 35.40 -33.11 7.24
N PHE A 37 34.74 -31.94 7.42
CA PHE A 37 33.98 -31.26 6.37
C PHE A 37 34.48 -29.81 6.21
N PRO A 38 35.53 -29.59 5.43
CA PRO A 38 36.19 -28.28 5.29
C PRO A 38 35.27 -27.14 4.77
N ALA A 39 34.15 -27.50 4.18
CA ALA A 39 33.10 -26.53 3.79
C ALA A 39 32.31 -25.98 4.97
N VAL A 40 32.34 -26.66 6.14
CA VAL A 40 31.66 -26.19 7.34
C VAL A 40 32.54 -25.23 8.10
N ARG A 41 32.02 -24.02 8.30
CA ARG A 41 32.67 -23.00 9.12
C ARG A 41 31.71 -22.46 10.16
N LEU A 42 32.23 -22.12 11.33
CA LEU A 42 31.47 -21.48 12.38
C LEU A 42 32.06 -20.12 12.69
N ARG A 43 31.18 -19.17 12.99
CA ARG A 43 31.57 -17.83 13.43
C ARG A 43 30.94 -17.53 14.78
N ALA A 44 31.80 -17.25 15.77
CA ALA A 44 31.38 -16.92 17.11
C ALA A 44 30.62 -15.59 17.15
N SER A 45 29.56 -15.53 17.97
CA SER A 45 28.91 -14.27 18.33
C SER A 45 29.84 -13.38 19.15
N THR A 46 29.55 -12.11 19.26
CA THR A 46 30.35 -11.14 20.02
C THR A 46 30.42 -11.50 21.50
N ASP A 47 29.34 -12.02 22.07
CA ASP A 47 29.25 -12.45 23.48
C ASP A 47 29.77 -13.87 23.72
N ARG A 48 30.26 -14.56 22.68
CA ARG A 48 30.80 -15.93 22.74
C ARG A 48 29.85 -16.98 23.33
N ARG A 49 28.55 -16.73 23.37
CA ARG A 49 27.55 -17.68 23.85
C ARG A 49 27.02 -18.62 22.76
N GLN A 50 27.16 -18.21 21.53
CA GLN A 50 26.64 -18.94 20.36
C GLN A 50 27.57 -18.80 19.15
N ALA A 51 27.38 -19.67 18.17
CA ALA A 51 28.10 -19.62 16.91
C ALA A 51 27.17 -19.84 15.72
N SER A 52 27.26 -18.99 14.71
CA SER A 52 26.59 -19.19 13.44
C SER A 52 27.34 -20.26 12.63
N VAL A 53 26.60 -21.24 12.11
CA VAL A 53 27.10 -22.34 11.28
C VAL A 53 26.92 -21.98 9.82
N TYR A 54 27.97 -22.11 9.02
CA TYR A 54 27.97 -21.78 7.59
C TYR A 54 28.48 -22.97 6.76
N LEU A 55 27.92 -23.15 5.58
CA LEU A 55 28.56 -23.85 4.47
C LEU A 55 29.26 -22.82 3.58
N VAL A 56 30.56 -23.01 3.36
CA VAL A 56 31.41 -22.11 2.57
C VAL A 56 31.87 -22.84 1.33
N MET A 57 31.51 -22.31 0.18
CA MET A 57 31.76 -22.94 -1.11
C MET A 57 32.18 -21.92 -2.15
N ASN A 58 32.76 -22.39 -3.23
CA ASN A 58 33.11 -21.58 -4.40
C ASN A 58 32.06 -21.75 -5.49
N GLU A 59 31.35 -20.68 -5.88
CA GLU A 59 30.39 -20.67 -6.97
C GLU A 59 30.85 -19.64 -8.01
N ALA A 60 31.08 -20.09 -9.22
CA ALA A 60 31.56 -19.25 -10.34
C ALA A 60 32.74 -18.34 -9.98
N GLY A 61 33.74 -18.88 -9.22
CA GLY A 61 34.93 -18.14 -8.81
C GLY A 61 34.73 -17.22 -7.59
N LYS A 62 33.55 -17.18 -6.97
CA LYS A 62 33.25 -16.39 -5.76
C LYS A 62 33.03 -17.31 -4.56
N THR A 63 33.60 -16.96 -3.42
CA THR A 63 33.35 -17.67 -2.16
C THR A 63 32.01 -17.23 -1.59
N VAL A 64 31.05 -18.15 -1.51
CA VAL A 64 29.71 -17.93 -0.95
C VAL A 64 29.63 -18.57 0.43
N TRP A 65 29.14 -17.79 1.41
CA TRP A 65 28.90 -18.20 2.79
C TRP A 65 27.41 -18.37 2.99
N GLN A 66 26.92 -19.59 3.12
CA GLN A 66 25.53 -19.88 3.36
C GLN A 66 25.30 -20.28 4.82
N LYS A 67 24.53 -19.48 5.56
CA LYS A 67 24.21 -19.77 6.96
C LYS A 67 23.23 -20.93 7.05
N GLN A 68 23.57 -21.95 7.87
CA GLN A 68 22.75 -23.16 8.07
C GLN A 68 21.95 -23.09 9.39
N GLY A 69 22.43 -22.34 10.36
CA GLY A 69 21.79 -22.21 11.66
C GLY A 69 22.68 -21.55 12.69
N VAL A 70 22.25 -21.64 13.95
CA VAL A 70 22.99 -21.10 15.12
C VAL A 70 23.09 -22.19 16.18
N TRP A 71 24.31 -22.54 16.54
CA TRP A 71 24.59 -23.39 17.68
C TRP A 71 24.53 -22.55 18.98
N PRO A 72 23.95 -23.02 20.11
CA PRO A 72 23.46 -24.39 20.41
C PRO A 72 21.99 -24.64 20.01
N VAL A 73 21.27 -23.70 19.42
CA VAL A 73 19.87 -23.92 19.00
C VAL A 73 19.76 -25.05 17.99
N MET A 74 20.68 -25.10 17.03
CA MET A 74 20.78 -26.17 16.07
C MET A 74 21.51 -27.38 16.66
N CYS A 75 20.94 -28.58 16.50
CA CYS A 75 21.61 -29.83 16.88
C CYS A 75 22.73 -30.15 15.89
N LEU A 76 23.97 -30.00 16.33
CA LEU A 76 25.15 -30.20 15.50
C LEU A 76 25.27 -31.65 15.01
N LYS A 77 24.91 -32.64 15.84
CA LYS A 77 24.97 -34.06 15.48
C LYS A 77 24.04 -34.39 14.31
N THR A 78 22.81 -33.87 14.34
CA THR A 78 21.82 -34.02 13.27
C THR A 78 22.30 -33.36 11.99
N PHE A 79 22.78 -32.12 12.09
CA PHE A 79 23.31 -31.36 10.96
C PHE A 79 24.47 -32.10 10.26
N LEU A 80 25.46 -32.60 11.02
CA LEU A 80 26.59 -33.31 10.45
C LEU A 80 26.22 -34.67 9.83
N ALA A 81 25.16 -35.32 10.34
CA ALA A 81 24.63 -36.56 9.76
C ALA A 81 23.94 -36.30 8.41
N GLU A 82 23.27 -35.20 8.24
CA GLU A 82 22.57 -34.80 7.01
C GLU A 82 23.50 -34.17 5.96
N LEU A 83 24.64 -33.65 6.40
CA LEU A 83 25.56 -32.87 5.58
C LEU A 83 26.03 -33.58 4.29
N PRO A 84 26.36 -34.89 4.28
CA PRO A 84 26.74 -35.59 3.02
C PRO A 84 25.60 -35.57 1.99
N SER A 85 24.35 -35.75 2.43
CA SER A 85 23.17 -35.67 1.56
C SER A 85 22.98 -34.27 1.00
N LEU A 86 23.17 -33.24 1.84
CA LEU A 86 23.08 -31.84 1.45
C LEU A 86 24.16 -31.49 0.42
N LEU A 87 25.39 -31.93 0.61
CA LEU A 87 26.48 -31.68 -0.32
C LEU A 87 26.28 -32.43 -1.65
N ALA A 88 25.76 -33.69 -1.60
CA ALA A 88 25.46 -34.47 -2.80
C ALA A 88 24.32 -33.82 -3.63
N LYS A 89 23.23 -33.40 -3.02
CA LYS A 89 22.15 -32.67 -3.71
C LYS A 89 22.65 -31.42 -4.41
N ARG A 90 23.57 -30.70 -3.78
CA ARG A 90 24.15 -29.48 -4.34
C ARG A 90 25.13 -29.74 -5.48
N SER A 91 25.93 -30.80 -5.41
CA SER A 91 26.81 -31.18 -6.50
C SER A 91 26.05 -31.58 -7.77
N MET A 92 24.78 -31.97 -7.62
CA MET A 92 23.84 -32.23 -8.72
C MET A 92 23.11 -30.96 -9.21
N GLY A 93 23.54 -29.75 -8.77
CA GLY A 93 22.91 -28.48 -9.15
C GLY A 93 21.58 -28.22 -8.49
N GLN A 94 21.16 -29.04 -7.51
CA GLN A 94 19.96 -28.81 -6.74
C GLN A 94 20.27 -27.80 -5.62
N ALA A 95 19.50 -26.70 -5.53
CA ALA A 95 19.63 -25.75 -4.46
C ALA A 95 19.33 -26.45 -3.12
N VAL A 96 20.33 -26.48 -2.23
CA VAL A 96 20.17 -26.96 -0.86
C VAL A 96 19.55 -25.81 -0.07
N ILE A 97 18.24 -25.75 -0.07
CA ILE A 97 17.48 -24.79 0.67
C ILE A 97 17.06 -25.45 1.98
N SER A 98 17.49 -24.92 3.12
CA SER A 98 16.81 -25.15 4.38
C SER A 98 15.51 -24.30 4.35
N ASN A 99 14.60 -24.64 3.43
CA ASN A 99 13.30 -23.97 3.40
C ASN A 99 12.48 -24.48 4.58
N GLU A 100 12.01 -23.57 5.41
CA GLU A 100 10.97 -23.89 6.40
C GLU A 100 9.70 -24.38 5.71
N PHE A 101 9.57 -24.19 4.38
CA PHE A 101 8.39 -24.53 3.59
C PHE A 101 8.76 -25.55 2.49
N ALA A 102 8.02 -26.65 2.46
CA ALA A 102 8.12 -27.65 1.38
C ALA A 102 7.37 -27.17 0.13
N THR A 103 6.20 -26.53 0.28
CA THR A 103 5.34 -26.10 -0.82
C THR A 103 5.11 -24.58 -0.84
N VAL A 104 4.70 -24.07 -2.01
CA VAL A 104 4.28 -22.68 -2.16
C VAL A 104 3.07 -22.36 -1.28
N ALA A 105 2.15 -23.31 -1.10
CA ALA A 105 0.97 -23.14 -0.25
C ALA A 105 1.36 -22.91 1.23
N GLN A 106 2.36 -23.61 1.75
CA GLN A 106 2.87 -23.39 3.11
C GLN A 106 3.46 -21.99 3.28
N LEU A 107 4.27 -21.53 2.31
CA LEU A 107 4.78 -20.15 2.30
C LEU A 107 3.65 -19.12 2.29
N LEU A 108 2.62 -19.33 1.48
CA LEU A 108 1.48 -18.42 1.38
C LEU A 108 0.66 -18.39 2.68
N ALA A 109 0.46 -19.51 3.35
CA ALA A 109 -0.22 -19.58 4.64
C ALA A 109 0.56 -18.79 5.70
N TRP A 110 1.88 -19.03 5.80
CA TRP A 110 2.76 -18.24 6.66
C TRP A 110 2.68 -16.73 6.33
N PHE A 111 2.72 -16.37 5.05
CA PHE A 111 2.64 -14.97 4.63
C PHE A 111 1.33 -14.30 5.05
N VAL A 112 0.18 -14.99 4.95
CA VAL A 112 -1.11 -14.46 5.41
C VAL A 112 -1.06 -14.17 6.90
N THR A 113 -0.57 -15.11 7.72
CA THR A 113 -0.41 -14.92 9.17
C THR A 113 0.51 -13.72 9.47
N HIS A 114 1.65 -13.62 8.77
CA HIS A 114 2.57 -12.51 8.91
C HIS A 114 1.92 -11.15 8.58
N VAL A 115 1.13 -11.10 7.51
CA VAL A 115 0.40 -9.87 7.09
C VAL A 115 -0.71 -9.52 8.07
N GLU A 116 -1.44 -10.49 8.61
CA GLU A 116 -2.51 -10.26 9.60
C GLU A 116 -1.97 -9.69 10.91
N CYS A 117 -0.83 -10.16 11.37
CA CYS A 117 -0.16 -9.65 12.58
C CYS A 117 0.46 -8.26 12.40
N ASN A 118 0.77 -7.85 11.18
CA ASN A 118 1.46 -6.59 10.91
C ASN A 118 0.47 -5.41 10.89
N ARG A 119 0.36 -4.70 12.03
CA ARG A 119 -0.53 -3.53 12.18
C ARG A 119 -0.07 -2.29 11.41
N THR A 120 1.15 -2.25 10.87
CA THR A 120 1.63 -1.13 10.05
C THR A 120 1.02 -1.15 8.64
N LEU A 121 0.55 -2.32 8.20
CA LEU A 121 -0.12 -2.49 6.91
C LEU A 121 -1.57 -2.02 6.98
N SER A 122 -2.07 -1.44 5.88
CA SER A 122 -3.47 -1.02 5.80
C SER A 122 -4.42 -2.23 5.86
N ASN A 123 -5.61 -2.03 6.46
CA ASN A 123 -6.66 -3.05 6.52
C ASN A 123 -7.04 -3.56 5.11
N SER A 124 -7.13 -2.64 4.14
CA SER A 124 -7.43 -2.98 2.74
C SER A 124 -6.38 -3.90 2.13
N TRP A 125 -5.09 -3.65 2.36
CA TRP A 125 -4.02 -4.52 1.87
C TRP A 125 -4.05 -5.89 2.52
N ARG A 126 -4.23 -5.96 3.85
CA ARG A 126 -4.36 -7.23 4.60
C ARG A 126 -5.51 -8.07 4.06
N SER A 127 -6.70 -7.47 3.93
CA SER A 127 -7.90 -8.13 3.41
C SER A 127 -7.70 -8.61 1.96
N ASN A 128 -7.06 -7.79 1.11
CA ASN A 128 -6.76 -8.16 -0.27
C ASN A 128 -5.78 -9.34 -0.37
N CYS A 129 -4.70 -9.34 0.42
CA CYS A 129 -3.76 -10.46 0.49
C CYS A 129 -4.48 -11.74 0.89
N LYS A 130 -5.23 -11.70 1.99
CA LYS A 130 -6.00 -12.86 2.47
C LYS A 130 -6.96 -13.39 1.40
N SER A 131 -7.73 -12.50 0.77
CA SER A 131 -8.69 -12.88 -0.27
C SER A 131 -8.03 -13.50 -1.50
N LEU A 132 -6.94 -12.93 -2.01
CA LEU A 132 -6.24 -13.46 -3.18
C LEU A 132 -5.54 -14.78 -2.88
N VAL A 133 -4.94 -14.92 -1.70
CA VAL A 133 -4.32 -16.18 -1.28
C VAL A 133 -5.38 -17.27 -1.15
N SER A 134 -6.46 -17.04 -0.40
CA SER A 134 -7.49 -18.07 -0.14
C SER A 134 -8.28 -18.46 -1.39
N LYS A 135 -8.60 -17.49 -2.27
CA LYS A 135 -9.46 -17.75 -3.45
C LYS A 135 -8.69 -18.33 -4.63
N HIS A 136 -7.41 -17.99 -4.78
CA HIS A 136 -6.67 -18.35 -6.00
C HIS A 136 -5.31 -18.98 -5.69
N LEU A 137 -4.41 -18.27 -5.00
CA LEU A 137 -3.01 -18.67 -4.93
C LEU A 137 -2.81 -20.02 -4.22
N SER A 138 -3.52 -20.26 -3.10
CA SER A 138 -3.41 -21.55 -2.38
C SER A 138 -3.87 -22.73 -3.24
N GLY A 139 -4.94 -22.57 -4.02
CA GLY A 139 -5.42 -23.62 -4.91
C GLY A 139 -4.51 -23.84 -6.12
N CYS A 140 -4.05 -22.74 -6.74
CA CYS A 140 -3.18 -22.82 -7.93
C CYS A 140 -1.82 -23.49 -7.63
N PHE A 141 -1.31 -23.37 -6.41
CA PHE A 141 0.02 -23.84 -6.00
C PHE A 141 -0.01 -24.82 -4.82
N ALA A 142 -1.14 -25.52 -4.62
CA ALA A 142 -1.33 -26.39 -3.46
C ALA A 142 -0.19 -27.38 -3.26
N GLU A 143 0.12 -28.13 -4.29
CA GLU A 143 1.11 -29.22 -4.28
C GLU A 143 2.47 -28.84 -4.90
N LEU A 144 2.60 -27.58 -5.38
CA LEU A 144 3.82 -27.18 -6.05
C LEU A 144 4.98 -27.03 -5.04
N PRO A 145 6.06 -27.81 -5.19
CA PRO A 145 7.27 -27.64 -4.39
C PRO A 145 7.83 -26.23 -4.55
N LEU A 146 8.27 -25.62 -3.46
CA LEU A 146 8.72 -24.22 -3.50
C LEU A 146 9.94 -23.99 -4.40
N ASN A 147 10.82 -24.96 -4.54
CA ASN A 147 11.98 -24.93 -5.43
C ASN A 147 11.61 -25.03 -6.92
N GLU A 148 10.39 -25.46 -7.25
CA GLU A 148 9.89 -25.54 -8.63
C GLU A 148 9.14 -24.25 -9.03
N LEU A 149 8.91 -23.33 -8.09
CA LEU A 149 8.28 -22.05 -8.40
C LEU A 149 9.21 -21.17 -9.23
N ASN A 150 8.90 -21.07 -10.50
CA ASN A 150 9.63 -20.27 -11.50
C ASN A 150 8.65 -19.49 -12.39
N PHE A 151 9.16 -18.79 -13.39
CA PHE A 151 8.34 -17.95 -14.29
C PHE A 151 7.32 -18.78 -15.09
N ILE A 152 7.70 -20.00 -15.51
CA ILE A 152 6.82 -20.92 -16.26
C ILE A 152 5.70 -21.43 -15.36
N ALA A 153 6.00 -21.76 -14.10
CA ALA A 153 5.00 -22.20 -13.13
C ALA A 153 3.95 -21.11 -12.87
N VAL A 154 4.35 -19.83 -12.75
CA VAL A 154 3.41 -18.71 -12.59
C VAL A 154 2.50 -18.58 -13.81
N ASP A 155 3.03 -18.70 -15.01
CA ASP A 155 2.24 -18.65 -16.24
C ASP A 155 1.25 -19.81 -16.33
N SER A 156 1.73 -21.04 -16.09
CA SER A 156 0.95 -22.27 -16.27
C SER A 156 -0.10 -22.50 -15.19
N TYR A 157 0.24 -22.25 -13.92
CA TYR A 157 -0.66 -22.56 -12.80
C TYR A 157 -1.51 -21.38 -12.33
N LEU A 158 -1.13 -20.13 -12.63
CA LEU A 158 -1.88 -18.96 -12.19
C LEU A 158 -2.47 -18.17 -13.37
N ILE A 159 -1.62 -17.69 -14.30
CA ILE A 159 -2.09 -16.71 -15.31
C ILE A 159 -3.05 -17.35 -16.30
N LYS A 160 -2.65 -18.46 -16.94
CA LYS A 160 -3.50 -19.14 -17.92
C LYS A 160 -4.84 -19.60 -17.34
N PRO A 161 -4.90 -20.27 -16.15
CA PRO A 161 -6.18 -20.65 -15.56
C PRO A 161 -7.05 -19.46 -15.22
N MET A 162 -6.49 -18.36 -14.66
CA MET A 162 -7.27 -17.18 -14.34
C MET A 162 -7.80 -16.48 -15.62
N LEU A 163 -7.02 -16.45 -16.70
CA LEU A 163 -7.49 -15.95 -18.00
C LEU A 163 -8.63 -16.80 -18.55
N ALA A 164 -8.50 -18.12 -18.49
CA ALA A 164 -9.55 -19.05 -18.93
C ALA A 164 -10.86 -18.89 -18.13
N GLN A 165 -10.77 -18.49 -16.86
CA GLN A 165 -11.91 -18.15 -16.00
C GLN A 165 -12.45 -16.73 -16.25
N GLY A 166 -11.88 -15.95 -17.17
CA GLY A 166 -12.36 -14.61 -17.53
C GLY A 166 -11.94 -13.49 -16.58
N TYR A 167 -10.96 -13.71 -15.68
CA TYR A 167 -10.47 -12.64 -14.82
C TYR A 167 -9.73 -11.55 -15.60
N SER A 168 -9.93 -10.30 -15.20
CA SER A 168 -9.25 -9.17 -15.84
C SER A 168 -7.73 -9.20 -15.61
N ALA A 169 -6.96 -8.68 -16.58
CA ALA A 169 -5.50 -8.59 -16.51
C ALA A 169 -5.03 -7.84 -15.25
N ASN A 170 -5.76 -6.80 -14.82
CA ASN A 170 -5.44 -6.06 -13.60
C ASN A 170 -5.63 -6.91 -12.32
N TYR A 171 -6.64 -7.76 -12.30
CA TYR A 171 -6.89 -8.65 -11.16
C TYR A 171 -5.82 -9.75 -11.07
N ILE A 172 -5.45 -10.35 -12.21
CA ILE A 172 -4.35 -11.32 -12.30
C ILE A 172 -3.03 -10.69 -11.87
N LYS A 173 -2.74 -9.46 -12.33
CA LYS A 173 -1.59 -8.69 -11.87
C LYS A 173 -1.57 -8.47 -10.35
N ALA A 174 -2.72 -8.27 -9.73
CA ALA A 174 -2.82 -8.13 -8.28
C ALA A 174 -2.48 -9.46 -7.57
N ALA A 175 -2.93 -10.62 -8.09
CA ALA A 175 -2.57 -11.93 -7.55
C ALA A 175 -1.07 -12.20 -7.65
N VAL A 176 -0.47 -11.96 -8.82
CA VAL A 176 0.99 -12.06 -9.02
C VAL A 176 1.76 -11.15 -8.07
N LYS A 177 1.27 -9.91 -7.84
CA LYS A 177 1.88 -8.97 -6.90
C LYS A 177 1.90 -9.51 -5.47
N VAL A 178 0.83 -10.18 -5.03
CA VAL A 178 0.75 -10.80 -3.70
C VAL A 178 1.74 -11.96 -3.60
N LEU A 179 1.79 -12.85 -4.59
CA LEU A 179 2.76 -13.95 -4.64
C LEU A 179 4.21 -13.45 -4.57
N LYS A 180 4.56 -12.47 -5.41
CA LYS A 180 5.90 -11.85 -5.39
C LYS A 180 6.21 -11.21 -4.03
N ARG A 181 5.22 -10.58 -3.40
CA ARG A 181 5.43 -9.95 -2.08
C ARG A 181 5.66 -11.00 -1.00
N ALA A 182 4.97 -12.15 -1.05
CA ALA A 182 5.20 -13.25 -0.12
C ALA A 182 6.64 -13.75 -0.18
N LEU A 183 7.14 -14.00 -1.40
CA LEU A 183 8.53 -14.40 -1.61
C LEU A 183 9.54 -13.33 -1.17
N SER A 184 9.27 -12.05 -1.49
CA SER A 184 10.18 -10.97 -1.07
C SER A 184 10.26 -10.85 0.44
N VAL A 185 9.13 -10.89 1.15
CA VAL A 185 9.10 -10.82 2.62
C VAL A 185 9.84 -12.00 3.24
N ALA A 186 9.64 -13.21 2.72
CA ALA A 186 10.33 -14.40 3.20
C ALA A 186 11.86 -14.32 2.97
N ALA A 187 12.28 -13.78 1.82
CA ALA A 187 13.69 -13.55 1.54
C ALA A 187 14.29 -12.44 2.41
N ASP A 188 13.59 -11.31 2.58
CA ASP A 188 14.00 -10.19 3.43
C ASP A 188 14.19 -10.64 4.89
N LEU A 189 13.31 -11.51 5.39
CA LEU A 189 13.38 -12.11 6.72
C LEU A 189 14.32 -13.32 6.80
N ARG A 190 14.96 -13.69 5.68
CA ARG A 190 15.87 -14.82 5.57
C ARG A 190 15.24 -16.19 5.92
N VAL A 191 13.94 -16.30 5.72
CA VAL A 191 13.17 -17.55 5.77
C VAL A 191 13.37 -18.32 4.45
N LEU A 192 13.66 -17.58 3.36
CA LEU A 192 14.13 -18.09 2.08
C LEU A 192 15.51 -17.52 1.74
N ASP A 193 16.34 -18.28 1.06
CA ASP A 193 17.66 -17.83 0.60
C ASP A 193 17.56 -16.75 -0.49
N SER A 194 16.56 -16.87 -1.38
CA SER A 194 16.35 -15.94 -2.48
C SER A 194 14.90 -15.92 -2.95
N ASN A 195 14.55 -14.86 -3.67
CA ASN A 195 13.24 -14.73 -4.31
C ASN A 195 13.33 -15.23 -5.76
N SER A 196 12.78 -16.42 -6.05
CA SER A 196 12.76 -17.04 -7.39
C SER A 196 12.03 -16.18 -8.44
N LEU A 197 11.16 -15.25 -8.01
CA LEU A 197 10.41 -14.35 -8.90
C LEU A 197 10.92 -12.90 -8.87
N ALA A 198 12.14 -12.63 -8.39
CA ALA A 198 12.67 -11.25 -8.27
C ALA A 198 12.63 -10.47 -9.60
N GLY A 199 13.06 -11.10 -10.69
CA GLY A 199 13.06 -10.52 -12.05
C GLY A 199 11.75 -10.67 -12.83
N TYR A 200 10.75 -11.36 -12.28
CA TYR A 200 9.52 -11.62 -13.01
C TYR A 200 8.68 -10.36 -13.21
N ARG A 201 8.25 -10.14 -14.45
CA ARG A 201 7.31 -9.07 -14.83
C ARG A 201 6.08 -9.69 -15.47
N VAL A 202 4.91 -9.41 -14.94
CA VAL A 202 3.64 -9.99 -15.43
C VAL A 202 3.35 -9.66 -16.90
N GLN A 203 3.91 -8.57 -17.41
CA GLN A 203 3.79 -8.18 -18.82
C GLN A 203 4.50 -9.16 -19.80
N MET A 204 5.36 -10.05 -19.31
CA MET A 204 5.98 -11.09 -20.11
C MET A 204 4.95 -12.16 -20.54
N SER A 205 3.90 -12.36 -19.72
CA SER A 205 2.88 -13.38 -19.94
C SER A 205 1.48 -12.78 -20.20
N LEU A 206 1.26 -11.49 -19.93
CA LEU A 206 -0.06 -10.89 -19.93
C LEU A 206 -0.04 -9.50 -20.57
N LYS A 207 -0.78 -9.34 -21.68
CA LYS A 207 -1.00 -8.03 -22.29
C LYS A 207 -1.89 -7.17 -21.38
N MET A 208 -1.33 -6.11 -20.85
CA MET A 208 -2.08 -5.17 -20.02
C MET A 208 -2.96 -4.27 -20.90
N PRO A 209 -4.19 -3.96 -20.47
CA PRO A 209 -5.03 -2.98 -21.17
C PRO A 209 -4.32 -1.62 -21.15
N PRO A 210 -4.54 -0.79 -22.18
CA PRO A 210 -4.02 0.57 -22.20
C PRO A 210 -4.54 1.36 -21.00
N LEU A 211 -3.78 2.37 -20.58
CA LEU A 211 -4.24 3.31 -19.57
C LEU A 211 -5.44 4.07 -20.15
N VAL A 212 -6.60 3.88 -19.54
CA VAL A 212 -7.80 4.64 -19.91
C VAL A 212 -7.60 6.07 -19.44
N GLY A 213 -7.80 7.04 -20.34
CA GLY A 213 -7.78 8.48 -20.05
C GLY A 213 -8.85 8.89 -19.01
N THR A 214 -9.11 10.18 -18.90
CA THR A 214 -10.21 10.69 -18.09
C THR A 214 -11.54 10.26 -18.71
N GLN A 215 -12.44 9.70 -17.89
CA GLN A 215 -13.80 9.36 -18.33
C GLN A 215 -14.66 10.62 -18.51
N LEU A 216 -14.24 11.74 -17.90
CA LEU A 216 -14.92 13.03 -17.88
C LEU A 216 -14.01 14.10 -18.48
N SER A 217 -14.62 15.02 -19.20
CA SER A 217 -14.03 16.26 -19.74
C SER A 217 -14.75 17.47 -19.13
N GLU A 218 -14.21 18.68 -19.35
CA GLU A 218 -14.84 19.90 -18.87
C GLU A 218 -16.26 20.09 -19.42
N SER A 219 -16.51 19.71 -20.66
CA SER A 219 -17.86 19.75 -21.28
C SER A 219 -18.89 18.87 -20.57
N ASP A 220 -18.46 17.94 -19.74
CA ASP A 220 -19.33 17.07 -18.96
C ASP A 220 -19.78 17.72 -17.64
N VAL A 221 -19.17 18.83 -17.22
CA VAL A 221 -19.42 19.44 -15.89
C VAL A 221 -20.86 19.96 -15.78
N GLY A 222 -21.34 20.75 -16.76
CA GLY A 222 -22.70 21.25 -16.78
C GLY A 222 -23.76 20.13 -16.78
N PRO A 223 -23.69 19.15 -17.70
CA PRO A 223 -24.56 17.98 -17.66
C PRO A 223 -24.51 17.19 -16.34
N LEU A 224 -23.31 17.08 -15.73
CA LEU A 224 -23.15 16.44 -14.42
C LEU A 224 -23.89 17.23 -13.32
N PHE A 225 -23.75 18.55 -13.28
CA PHE A 225 -24.44 19.40 -12.31
C PHE A 225 -25.96 19.28 -12.48
N SER A 226 -26.47 19.32 -13.71
CA SER A 226 -27.89 19.11 -13.98
C SER A 226 -28.41 17.76 -13.48
N ALA A 227 -27.60 16.70 -13.63
CA ALA A 227 -27.93 15.37 -13.10
C ALA A 227 -27.88 15.33 -11.56
N LEU A 228 -26.89 15.97 -10.95
CA LEU A 228 -26.73 16.03 -9.49
C LEU A 228 -27.86 16.84 -8.82
N ARG A 229 -28.41 17.86 -9.46
CA ARG A 229 -29.58 18.58 -8.99
C ARG A 229 -30.78 17.69 -8.69
N ASN A 230 -30.95 16.65 -9.50
CA ASN A 230 -32.03 15.67 -9.38
C ASN A 230 -31.68 14.47 -8.48
N ALA A 231 -30.47 14.39 -7.97
CA ALA A 231 -30.03 13.33 -7.06
C ALA A 231 -30.40 13.64 -5.60
N ALA A 232 -30.40 12.62 -4.74
CA ALA A 232 -30.54 12.83 -3.30
C ALA A 232 -29.46 13.78 -2.79
N ARG A 233 -29.81 14.70 -1.89
CA ARG A 233 -28.93 15.79 -1.43
C ARG A 233 -27.56 15.29 -0.91
N PRO A 234 -27.44 14.19 -0.12
CA PRO A 234 -26.14 13.68 0.29
C PRO A 234 -25.30 13.15 -0.89
N VAL A 235 -25.94 12.56 -1.89
CA VAL A 235 -25.30 12.08 -3.12
C VAL A 235 -24.71 13.27 -3.90
N ALA A 236 -25.54 14.27 -4.17
CA ALA A 236 -25.10 15.49 -4.85
C ALA A 236 -23.91 16.15 -4.11
N MET A 237 -24.05 16.33 -2.79
CA MET A 237 -23.03 16.97 -1.97
C MET A 237 -21.70 16.20 -1.97
N LEU A 238 -21.73 14.86 -1.90
CA LEU A 238 -20.52 14.04 -1.94
C LEU A 238 -19.73 14.30 -3.24
N PHE A 239 -20.39 14.24 -4.39
CA PHE A 239 -19.72 14.36 -5.69
C PHE A 239 -19.34 15.80 -6.01
N VAL A 240 -20.13 16.76 -5.58
CA VAL A 240 -19.79 18.20 -5.66
C VAL A 240 -18.51 18.49 -4.88
N LEU A 241 -18.40 18.07 -3.61
CA LEU A 241 -17.18 18.27 -2.82
C LEU A 241 -15.97 17.56 -3.44
N MET A 242 -16.16 16.35 -3.99
CA MET A 242 -15.10 15.65 -4.67
C MET A 242 -14.62 16.40 -5.94
N LEU A 243 -15.52 17.00 -6.69
CA LEU A 243 -15.17 17.81 -7.86
C LEU A 243 -14.48 19.10 -7.43
N MET A 244 -15.05 19.85 -6.50
CA MET A 244 -14.54 21.15 -6.03
C MET A 244 -13.13 21.07 -5.45
N PHE A 245 -12.82 20.02 -4.70
CA PHE A 245 -11.54 19.89 -4.00
C PHE A 245 -10.64 18.79 -4.55
N GLY A 246 -11.09 18.03 -5.55
CA GLY A 246 -10.34 16.88 -6.07
C GLY A 246 -10.05 15.80 -5.03
N THR A 247 -10.80 15.72 -3.94
CA THR A 247 -10.58 14.75 -2.85
C THR A 247 -10.93 13.32 -3.28
N ARG A 248 -10.40 12.33 -2.57
CA ARG A 248 -10.76 10.93 -2.81
C ARG A 248 -12.08 10.60 -2.12
N ILE A 249 -12.87 9.70 -2.70
CA ILE A 249 -14.15 9.28 -2.11
C ILE A 249 -13.98 8.78 -0.66
N GLY A 250 -12.85 8.11 -0.35
CA GLY A 250 -12.55 7.68 1.02
C GLY A 250 -12.36 8.83 1.99
N GLU A 251 -11.72 9.92 1.55
CA GLU A 251 -11.47 11.13 2.30
C GLU A 251 -12.78 11.91 2.49
N THR A 252 -13.55 12.12 1.41
CA THR A 252 -14.79 12.92 1.43
C THR A 252 -15.88 12.26 2.27
N ARG A 253 -16.14 10.95 2.10
CA ARG A 253 -17.19 10.26 2.87
C ARG A 253 -16.94 10.22 4.38
N LEU A 254 -15.68 10.36 4.80
CA LEU A 254 -15.26 10.40 6.21
C LEU A 254 -15.24 11.81 6.78
N ALA A 255 -15.65 12.83 6.00
CA ALA A 255 -15.73 14.21 6.47
C ALA A 255 -16.69 14.32 7.65
N ARG A 256 -16.23 15.02 8.69
CA ARG A 256 -16.99 15.35 9.90
C ARG A 256 -17.15 16.85 10.00
N TRP A 257 -18.14 17.31 10.72
CA TRP A 257 -18.35 18.73 10.91
C TRP A 257 -17.18 19.40 11.64
N ASP A 258 -16.58 18.74 12.62
CA ASP A 258 -15.39 19.21 13.34
C ASP A 258 -14.10 19.24 12.50
N HIS A 259 -14.11 18.69 11.28
CA HIS A 259 -13.02 18.85 10.32
C HIS A 259 -13.03 20.20 9.59
N PHE A 260 -14.12 20.96 9.68
CA PHE A 260 -14.23 22.29 9.09
C PHE A 260 -14.02 23.35 10.18
N ALA A 261 -12.80 23.85 10.32
CA ALA A 261 -12.43 24.80 11.34
C ALA A 261 -11.77 26.04 10.74
N GLY A 262 -12.26 27.21 11.09
CA GLY A 262 -11.79 28.48 10.54
C GLY A 262 -11.93 28.53 9.03
N ASP A 263 -10.80 28.78 8.37
CA ASP A 263 -10.72 28.89 6.90
C ASP A 263 -10.30 27.61 6.20
N TYR A 264 -10.39 26.45 6.87
CA TYR A 264 -9.85 25.20 6.33
C TYR A 264 -10.78 24.01 6.52
N TRP A 265 -10.72 23.10 5.55
CA TRP A 265 -11.16 21.72 5.71
C TRP A 265 -9.93 20.84 6.00
N PHE A 266 -9.89 20.26 7.19
CA PHE A 266 -8.85 19.35 7.63
C PHE A 266 -9.24 17.90 7.33
N ILE A 267 -8.38 17.17 6.63
CA ILE A 267 -8.52 15.74 6.41
C ILE A 267 -7.46 15.05 7.28
N PRO A 268 -7.85 14.37 8.37
CA PRO A 268 -6.92 13.72 9.28
C PRO A 268 -6.03 12.68 8.59
N ALA A 269 -4.83 12.46 9.13
CA ALA A 269 -3.85 11.53 8.57
C ALA A 269 -4.40 10.09 8.43
N GLU A 270 -5.21 9.64 9.37
CA GLU A 270 -5.87 8.32 9.34
C GLU A 270 -6.86 8.17 8.19
N ASN A 271 -7.48 9.26 7.73
CA ASN A 271 -8.40 9.29 6.61
C ASN A 271 -7.69 9.45 5.25
N ALA A 272 -6.47 9.98 5.26
CA ALA A 272 -5.68 10.23 4.07
C ALA A 272 -4.93 8.96 3.60
N LYS A 273 -4.91 8.70 2.29
CA LYS A 273 -4.24 7.52 1.70
C LYS A 273 -2.73 7.50 1.98
N ASN A 274 -2.09 8.67 2.02
CA ASN A 274 -0.65 8.83 2.27
C ASN A 274 -0.29 8.92 3.76
N ARG A 275 -1.29 8.79 4.67
CA ARG A 275 -1.10 8.91 6.11
C ARG A 275 -0.51 10.25 6.57
N GLN A 276 -0.77 11.31 5.81
CA GLN A 276 -0.41 12.68 6.16
C GLN A 276 -1.67 13.52 6.23
N GLU A 277 -1.76 14.35 7.26
CA GLU A 277 -2.83 15.35 7.37
C GLU A 277 -2.83 16.22 6.13
N HIS A 278 -4.02 16.55 5.65
CA HIS A 278 -4.22 17.41 4.51
C HIS A 278 -5.15 18.56 4.88
N ARG A 279 -4.70 19.78 4.58
CA ARG A 279 -5.40 21.01 4.86
C ARG A 279 -5.78 21.69 3.55
N LEU A 280 -7.08 21.88 3.33
CA LEU A 280 -7.64 22.53 2.14
C LEU A 280 -8.24 23.89 2.53
N PRO A 281 -7.78 25.00 1.93
CA PRO A 281 -8.38 26.30 2.16
C PRO A 281 -9.83 26.33 1.65
N MET A 282 -10.72 26.90 2.44
CA MET A 282 -12.14 27.03 2.11
C MET A 282 -12.40 28.38 1.43
N THR A 283 -12.79 28.34 0.16
CA THR A 283 -13.22 29.52 -0.58
C THR A 283 -14.58 30.04 -0.07
N PRO A 284 -14.96 31.29 -0.34
CA PRO A 284 -16.29 31.79 0.01
C PRO A 284 -17.43 30.91 -0.54
N THR A 285 -17.30 30.47 -1.79
CA THR A 285 -18.26 29.53 -2.43
C THR A 285 -18.39 28.23 -1.66
N ALA A 286 -17.25 27.62 -1.28
CA ALA A 286 -17.24 26.38 -0.53
C ALA A 286 -17.81 26.54 0.89
N LYS A 287 -17.51 27.65 1.57
CA LYS A 287 -18.10 27.95 2.89
C LYS A 287 -19.61 28.07 2.82
N LYS A 288 -20.14 28.80 1.85
CA LYS A 288 -21.60 28.91 1.62
C LYS A 288 -22.21 27.51 1.40
N LEU A 289 -21.62 26.70 0.53
CA LEU A 289 -22.11 25.34 0.25
C LEU A 289 -22.18 24.49 1.53
N ILE A 290 -21.10 24.48 2.32
CA ILE A 290 -21.01 23.70 3.56
C ILE A 290 -22.04 24.19 4.57
N THR A 291 -22.22 25.50 4.76
CA THR A 291 -23.21 26.07 5.67
C THR A 291 -24.63 25.68 5.27
N HIS A 292 -24.97 25.79 3.99
CA HIS A 292 -26.29 25.36 3.49
C HIS A 292 -26.54 23.87 3.69
N TYR A 293 -25.52 23.04 3.44
CA TYR A 293 -25.66 21.61 3.65
C TYR A 293 -25.81 21.25 5.14
N ALA A 294 -25.10 21.96 6.03
CA ALA A 294 -25.24 21.81 7.48
C ALA A 294 -26.68 22.10 7.94
N HIS A 295 -27.23 23.23 7.49
CA HIS A 295 -28.62 23.61 7.79
C HIS A 295 -29.61 22.55 7.25
N TRP A 296 -29.48 22.17 6.00
CA TRP A 296 -30.31 21.11 5.40
C TRP A 296 -30.22 19.79 6.18
N GLN A 297 -29.00 19.34 6.53
CA GLN A 297 -28.83 18.10 7.29
C GLN A 297 -29.48 18.19 8.67
N TYR A 298 -29.29 19.31 9.36
CA TYR A 298 -29.89 19.52 10.68
C TYR A 298 -31.41 19.42 10.62
N THR A 299 -32.05 20.05 9.65
CA THR A 299 -33.53 20.09 9.52
C THR A 299 -34.12 18.76 9.05
N HIS A 300 -33.42 17.97 8.18
CA HIS A 300 -33.98 16.76 7.58
C HIS A 300 -33.48 15.46 8.20
N VAL A 301 -32.30 15.46 8.81
CA VAL A 301 -31.62 14.26 9.34
C VAL A 301 -31.33 14.38 10.84
N GLY A 302 -31.33 15.60 11.36
CA GLY A 302 -30.95 15.94 12.73
C GLY A 302 -29.43 16.05 12.91
N LYS A 303 -29.01 16.30 14.15
CA LYS A 303 -27.59 16.47 14.51
C LYS A 303 -26.81 15.19 14.25
N ARG A 304 -25.80 15.25 13.40
CA ARG A 304 -24.90 14.14 13.03
C ARG A 304 -23.45 14.61 13.10
N ALA A 305 -22.54 13.70 13.46
CA ALA A 305 -21.11 14.02 13.48
C ALA A 305 -20.48 14.03 12.06
N PHE A 306 -21.02 13.23 11.15
CA PHE A 306 -20.51 13.07 9.77
C PHE A 306 -21.38 13.86 8.78
N LEU A 307 -20.74 14.41 7.73
CA LEU A 307 -21.47 15.01 6.61
C LEU A 307 -22.31 13.96 5.88
N PHE A 308 -21.80 12.73 5.81
CA PHE A 308 -22.42 11.60 5.11
C PHE A 308 -22.66 10.46 6.10
N PRO A 309 -23.68 10.58 6.99
CA PRO A 309 -23.96 9.56 7.99
C PRO A 309 -24.52 8.27 7.34
N GLY A 310 -24.05 7.13 7.83
CA GLY A 310 -24.69 5.84 7.65
C GLY A 310 -25.57 5.48 8.86
N GLU A 311 -25.99 4.24 8.97
CA GLU A 311 -26.73 3.73 10.14
C GLU A 311 -25.86 3.83 11.40
N VAL A 312 -24.61 3.39 11.32
CA VAL A 312 -23.61 3.49 12.38
C VAL A 312 -22.36 4.16 11.81
N GLY A 313 -22.07 5.40 12.23
CA GLY A 313 -20.91 6.15 11.75
C GLY A 313 -21.08 6.72 10.33
N PRO A 314 -20.02 6.84 9.53
CA PRO A 314 -20.09 7.39 8.17
C PRO A 314 -20.66 6.37 7.19
N VAL A 315 -21.21 6.85 6.06
CA VAL A 315 -21.64 5.98 4.95
C VAL A 315 -20.51 5.02 4.53
N SER A 316 -20.87 3.77 4.20
CA SER A 316 -19.87 2.77 3.78
C SER A 316 -19.21 3.18 2.46
N ILE A 317 -17.95 2.74 2.25
CA ILE A 317 -17.26 3.00 0.97
C ILE A 317 -18.02 2.39 -0.22
N ARG A 318 -18.62 1.23 -0.03
CA ARG A 318 -19.39 0.53 -1.06
C ARG A 318 -20.66 1.31 -1.41
N THR A 319 -21.38 1.79 -0.41
CA THR A 319 -22.57 2.63 -0.60
C THR A 319 -22.21 3.94 -1.30
N ALA A 320 -21.16 4.62 -0.86
CA ALA A 320 -20.70 5.86 -1.47
C ALA A 320 -20.25 5.66 -2.94
N GLN A 321 -19.63 4.52 -3.27
CA GLN A 321 -19.30 4.17 -4.65
C GLN A 321 -20.55 3.89 -5.49
N TYR A 322 -21.51 3.15 -4.92
CA TYR A 322 -22.78 2.83 -5.59
C TYR A 322 -23.59 4.10 -5.90
N TRP A 323 -23.47 5.17 -5.12
CA TRP A 323 -24.16 6.43 -5.37
C TRP A 323 -23.88 7.02 -6.76
N SER A 324 -22.70 6.77 -7.37
CA SER A 324 -22.43 7.21 -8.73
C SER A 324 -23.33 6.53 -9.77
N GLU A 325 -23.83 5.33 -9.48
CA GLU A 325 -24.74 4.57 -10.35
C GLU A 325 -26.19 5.07 -10.23
N THR A 326 -26.53 5.78 -9.14
CA THR A 326 -27.87 6.36 -8.92
C THR A 326 -28.08 7.68 -9.67
N ILE A 327 -27.01 8.30 -10.16
CA ILE A 327 -27.05 9.56 -10.90
C ILE A 327 -27.39 9.27 -12.36
N ARG A 328 -28.41 9.93 -12.90
CA ARG A 328 -28.80 9.81 -14.31
C ARG A 328 -27.82 10.57 -15.22
N PHE A 329 -26.62 10.03 -15.32
CA PHE A 329 -25.52 10.58 -16.10
C PHE A 329 -24.72 9.43 -16.73
N LYS A 330 -23.80 9.74 -17.64
CA LYS A 330 -22.91 8.70 -18.19
C LYS A 330 -22.07 8.04 -17.06
N ALA A 331 -21.72 6.77 -17.24
CA ALA A 331 -20.94 6.04 -16.25
C ALA A 331 -19.58 6.70 -15.99
N PHE A 332 -19.26 6.93 -14.74
CA PHE A 332 -17.97 7.45 -14.31
C PHE A 332 -17.54 6.83 -12.97
N THR A 333 -16.26 6.78 -12.74
CA THR A 333 -15.72 6.42 -11.42
C THR A 333 -15.51 7.68 -10.56
N SER A 334 -15.66 7.56 -9.26
CA SER A 334 -15.36 8.66 -8.33
C SER A 334 -13.96 9.26 -8.53
N HIS A 335 -13.00 8.47 -8.99
CA HIS A 335 -11.66 8.94 -9.32
C HIS A 335 -11.61 9.82 -10.60
N ALA A 336 -12.59 9.69 -11.49
CA ALA A 336 -12.67 10.51 -12.70
C ALA A 336 -12.92 12.00 -12.35
N LEU A 337 -13.72 12.29 -11.30
CA LEU A 337 -13.94 13.67 -10.81
C LEU A 337 -12.62 14.32 -10.36
N ARG A 338 -11.81 13.58 -9.63
CA ARG A 338 -10.51 14.08 -9.18
C ARG A 338 -9.53 14.31 -10.35
N LYS A 339 -9.56 13.45 -11.38
CA LYS A 339 -8.79 13.67 -12.61
C LYS A 339 -9.29 14.90 -13.34
N LEU A 340 -10.60 15.07 -13.44
CA LEU A 340 -11.21 16.23 -14.07
C LEU A 340 -10.83 17.53 -13.34
N CYS A 341 -10.98 17.60 -12.02
CA CYS A 341 -10.49 18.72 -11.22
C CYS A 341 -9.03 19.04 -11.51
N ARG A 342 -8.14 18.02 -11.52
CA ARG A 342 -6.71 18.24 -11.81
C ARG A 342 -6.45 18.75 -13.22
N THR A 343 -7.23 18.27 -14.20
CA THR A 343 -7.11 18.71 -15.60
C THR A 343 -7.54 20.15 -15.73
N ILE A 344 -8.72 20.53 -15.26
CA ILE A 344 -9.22 21.91 -15.35
C ILE A 344 -8.26 22.88 -14.64
N ILE A 345 -7.82 22.57 -13.42
CA ILE A 345 -6.84 23.38 -12.69
C ILE A 345 -5.53 23.55 -13.48
N ALA A 346 -5.08 22.53 -14.21
CA ALA A 346 -3.89 22.62 -15.06
C ALA A 346 -4.13 23.49 -16.29
N ASP A 347 -5.29 23.32 -16.94
CA ASP A 347 -5.68 24.08 -18.12
C ASP A 347 -5.87 25.58 -17.81
N MET A 348 -6.23 25.90 -16.57
CA MET A 348 -6.26 27.26 -16.04
C MET A 348 -4.85 27.86 -15.77
N GLY A 349 -3.76 27.12 -16.03
CA GLY A 349 -2.40 27.57 -15.83
C GLY A 349 -1.92 27.61 -14.39
N VAL A 350 -2.61 26.95 -13.47
CA VAL A 350 -2.17 26.87 -12.08
C VAL A 350 -0.86 26.11 -11.95
N ASP A 351 0.06 26.64 -11.16
CA ASP A 351 1.34 26.00 -10.87
C ASP A 351 1.18 24.52 -10.48
N THR A 352 2.00 23.66 -11.07
CA THR A 352 1.91 22.21 -10.89
C THR A 352 2.03 21.82 -9.42
N MET A 353 2.89 22.48 -8.63
CA MET A 353 3.07 22.16 -7.22
C MET A 353 1.84 22.51 -6.40
N VAL A 354 1.18 23.63 -6.70
CA VAL A 354 -0.08 24.04 -6.09
C VAL A 354 -1.16 22.98 -6.40
N GLY A 355 -1.29 22.57 -7.66
CA GLY A 355 -2.22 21.52 -8.08
C GLY A 355 -1.98 20.17 -7.38
N GLU A 356 -0.71 19.75 -7.26
CA GLU A 356 -0.37 18.51 -6.56
C GLU A 356 -0.65 18.60 -5.05
N ARG A 357 -0.48 19.79 -4.43
CA ARG A 357 -0.82 20.00 -3.00
C ARG A 357 -2.34 20.00 -2.78
N ILE A 358 -3.12 20.64 -3.64
CA ILE A 358 -4.60 20.56 -3.59
C ILE A 358 -5.05 19.09 -3.59
N LEU A 359 -4.44 18.26 -4.41
CA LEU A 359 -4.79 16.84 -4.51
C LEU A 359 -4.15 15.96 -3.43
N ASN A 360 -3.35 16.47 -2.52
CA ASN A 360 -2.61 15.65 -1.55
C ASN A 360 -1.79 14.53 -2.22
N HIS A 361 -1.11 14.86 -3.31
CA HIS A 361 -0.15 13.95 -3.93
C HIS A 361 1.18 14.01 -3.20
N THR A 362 1.83 12.84 -3.05
CA THR A 362 3.17 12.79 -2.48
C THR A 362 4.15 13.38 -3.49
N LEU A 363 4.72 14.53 -3.16
CA LEU A 363 5.76 15.15 -3.98
C LEU A 363 7.04 14.29 -4.00
N PRO A 364 7.83 14.30 -5.08
CA PRO A 364 9.15 13.69 -5.12
C PRO A 364 10.02 14.13 -3.94
N LEU A 365 10.85 13.22 -3.43
CA LEU A 365 11.66 13.47 -2.21
C LEU A 365 12.47 14.76 -2.30
N LEU A 366 13.07 15.02 -3.46
CA LEU A 366 13.86 16.23 -3.72
C LEU A 366 13.04 17.51 -3.50
N LEU A 367 11.82 17.57 -4.08
CA LEU A 367 10.94 18.72 -3.92
C LEU A 367 10.44 18.90 -2.48
N ARG A 368 10.20 17.82 -1.77
CA ARG A 368 9.80 17.85 -0.36
C ARG A 368 10.89 18.44 0.55
N THR A 369 12.15 18.26 0.20
CA THR A 369 13.29 18.76 0.98
C THR A 369 13.45 20.28 0.84
N TYR A 370 13.12 20.84 -0.33
CA TYR A 370 13.33 22.26 -0.61
C TYR A 370 12.09 23.13 -0.44
N VAL A 371 10.89 22.56 -0.47
CA VAL A 371 9.63 23.31 -0.37
C VAL A 371 9.03 23.12 1.02
N ASN A 372 9.42 23.98 1.95
CA ASN A 372 8.85 24.03 3.31
C ASN A 372 7.58 24.89 3.39
N SER A 373 7.19 25.57 2.30
CA SER A 373 5.97 26.37 2.24
C SER A 373 4.73 25.48 2.24
N THR A 374 3.69 25.89 2.97
CA THR A 374 2.38 25.23 2.95
C THR A 374 1.64 25.42 1.64
N LEU A 375 2.05 26.43 0.83
CA LEU A 375 1.39 26.88 -0.41
C LEU A 375 -0.10 27.26 -0.19
N ASP A 376 -0.52 27.51 1.04
CA ASP A 376 -1.94 27.78 1.39
C ASP A 376 -2.52 28.95 0.59
N LYS A 377 -1.76 30.03 0.46
CA LYS A 377 -2.21 31.21 -0.32
C LYS A 377 -2.38 30.85 -1.81
N GLY A 378 -1.43 30.10 -2.37
CA GLY A 378 -1.53 29.63 -3.75
C GLY A 378 -2.69 28.67 -3.97
N MET A 379 -2.92 27.74 -3.01
CA MET A 379 -4.07 26.84 -3.05
C MET A 379 -5.40 27.59 -2.95
N LEU A 380 -5.50 28.60 -2.06
CA LEU A 380 -6.72 29.40 -1.92
C LEU A 380 -7.03 30.12 -3.20
N MET A 381 -6.04 30.84 -3.81
CA MET A 381 -6.20 31.55 -5.07
C MET A 381 -6.62 30.61 -6.21
N ALA A 382 -5.96 29.48 -6.31
CA ALA A 382 -6.25 28.48 -7.35
C ALA A 382 -7.66 27.88 -7.20
N LEU A 383 -8.05 27.51 -5.97
CA LEU A 383 -9.38 26.99 -5.68
C LEU A 383 -10.47 28.05 -5.88
N ASP A 384 -10.23 29.31 -5.53
CA ASP A 384 -11.20 30.39 -5.72
C ASP A 384 -11.48 30.62 -7.20
N ALA A 385 -10.41 30.75 -8.01
CA ALA A 385 -10.53 30.83 -9.47
C ALA A 385 -11.22 29.60 -10.07
N TYR A 386 -10.88 28.40 -9.61
CA TYR A 386 -11.47 27.16 -10.08
C TYR A 386 -12.95 27.05 -9.71
N HIS A 387 -13.34 27.43 -8.48
CA HIS A 387 -14.74 27.44 -8.07
C HIS A 387 -15.54 28.50 -8.84
N ALA A 388 -14.97 29.68 -9.11
CA ALA A 388 -15.59 30.65 -9.99
C ALA A 388 -15.81 30.10 -11.39
N HIS A 389 -14.85 29.35 -11.92
CA HIS A 389 -15.00 28.67 -13.21
C HIS A 389 -16.09 27.60 -13.18
N LEU A 390 -16.21 26.80 -12.12
CA LEU A 390 -17.31 25.82 -11.96
C LEU A 390 -18.69 26.51 -11.95
N ILE A 391 -18.79 27.73 -11.44
CA ILE A 391 -20.04 28.54 -11.49
C ILE A 391 -20.40 28.81 -12.94
N THR A 392 -19.46 29.19 -13.79
CA THR A 392 -19.74 29.45 -15.22
C THR A 392 -20.17 28.18 -15.97
N LEU A 393 -19.84 26.98 -15.43
CA LEU A 393 -20.21 25.68 -15.97
C LEU A 393 -21.54 25.12 -15.42
N GLY A 394 -22.29 25.90 -14.63
CA GLY A 394 -23.61 25.53 -14.15
C GLY A 394 -23.67 24.99 -12.71
N PHE A 395 -22.69 25.36 -11.86
CA PHE A 395 -22.72 24.98 -10.43
C PHE A 395 -24.01 25.44 -9.71
N ASP A 396 -24.60 26.56 -10.17
CA ASP A 396 -25.88 27.11 -9.66
C ASP A 396 -27.03 26.09 -9.78
N ASP A 397 -26.99 25.21 -10.76
CA ASP A 397 -28.01 24.16 -10.93
C ASP A 397 -28.07 23.18 -9.76
N VAL A 398 -26.94 23.00 -9.06
CA VAL A 398 -26.85 22.09 -7.89
C VAL A 398 -27.19 22.79 -6.60
N ALA A 399 -26.89 24.08 -6.51
CA ALA A 399 -27.05 24.86 -5.29
C ALA A 399 -27.65 26.26 -5.56
N PRO A 400 -28.85 26.35 -6.18
CA PRO A 400 -29.43 27.62 -6.58
C PRO A 400 -29.62 28.60 -5.42
N GLU A 401 -29.82 28.10 -4.19
CA GLU A 401 -29.98 28.90 -2.99
C GLU A 401 -28.69 29.62 -2.56
N ILE A 402 -27.53 29.08 -2.90
CA ILE A 402 -26.23 29.68 -2.54
C ILE A 402 -25.99 30.95 -3.35
N MET A 403 -26.51 31.02 -4.58
CA MET A 403 -26.18 32.07 -5.54
C MET A 403 -27.20 33.19 -5.60
N ARG A 404 -28.44 32.99 -5.14
CA ARG A 404 -29.52 33.99 -5.19
C ARG A 404 -29.45 35.07 -4.11
N GLN A 405 -28.61 34.91 -3.08
CA GLN A 405 -28.55 35.85 -1.92
C GLN A 405 -27.55 37.00 -2.10
N SER A 406 -27.01 37.29 -3.25
CA SER A 406 -26.10 38.41 -3.42
C SER A 406 -26.77 39.76 -3.72
N THR A 407 -28.09 39.85 -3.68
CA THR A 407 -28.83 41.10 -3.98
C THR A 407 -29.67 41.66 -2.82
N THR A 408 -29.70 41.03 -1.65
CA THR A 408 -30.30 41.60 -0.44
C THR A 408 -29.25 41.55 0.68
N GLU A 409 -28.94 42.72 1.26
CA GLU A 409 -28.11 42.80 2.46
C GLU A 409 -28.73 41.91 3.54
N PRO A 410 -27.94 41.01 4.17
CA PRO A 410 -28.47 40.21 5.28
C PRO A 410 -28.71 41.15 6.48
N SER A 411 -29.92 41.16 7.04
CA SER A 411 -30.09 41.40 8.47
C SER A 411 -29.11 40.50 9.18
N GLU A 412 -28.29 41.05 10.10
CA GLU A 412 -27.26 40.31 10.85
C GLU A 412 -27.77 38.92 11.23
N PRO A 413 -27.11 37.84 10.82
CA PRO A 413 -27.50 36.54 11.32
C PRO A 413 -27.05 36.45 12.77
N ASP A 414 -27.97 36.03 13.63
CA ASP A 414 -27.66 35.49 14.94
C ASP A 414 -26.40 34.59 14.81
N GLU A 415 -25.50 34.67 15.80
CA GLU A 415 -24.18 34.06 15.85
C GLU A 415 -24.08 32.70 15.14
N PRO A 416 -23.05 32.47 14.36
CA PRO A 416 -22.99 31.30 13.49
C PRO A 416 -23.11 30.01 14.29
N MET A 417 -24.07 29.19 13.94
CA MET A 417 -24.31 27.85 14.50
C MET A 417 -23.06 26.94 14.50
N LEU A 418 -21.92 27.38 13.96
CA LEU A 418 -20.66 26.72 13.98
C LEU A 418 -19.92 26.80 15.31
N VAL A 419 -20.22 27.76 16.19
CA VAL A 419 -19.54 27.94 17.48
C VAL A 419 -20.03 26.94 18.54
N GLY A 420 -21.17 26.31 18.35
CA GLY A 420 -21.70 25.27 19.24
C GLY A 420 -21.31 23.84 18.93
N TRP A 421 -20.34 23.62 18.01
CA TRP A 421 -19.91 22.32 17.57
C TRP A 421 -18.44 21.97 17.95
N LEU A 422 -17.79 22.86 18.73
CA LEU A 422 -16.48 22.61 19.35
C LEU A 422 -16.62 21.90 20.69
#